data_7b6365b0d1dc8210c2370d1f1575b2bf
#
_entry.id   7b6365b0d1dc8210c2370d1f1575b2bf
#
_cell.length_a   1.000
_cell.length_b   1.000
_cell.length_c   1.000
_cell.angle_alpha   90.00
_cell.angle_beta   90.00
_cell.angle_gamma   90.00
#
_symmetry.space_group_name_H-M   'P 1'
#
loop_
_entity.id
_entity.type
_entity.pdbx_description
1 polymer ?
#
loop_
_entity_poly.entity_id
_entity_poly.type
_entity_poly.pdbx_seq_one_letter_code
_entity_poly.pdbx_strand_id
1 'polypeptide(L)'
;MFLNTDAKYIWLNGAFQPFNDTNIHLLSHTLHYGLGAFEGVRAYETETGGAIFRLRDHTERLFDAADKINITIPYSIEELEAVQKDAMTKNNLKEGYIRPIVFLGSESMGLRAKDLVSVNVAVACWEWPSYMDPEAKKKGISIVKSPYQQYDNPLYSNLSLIHISEPTRRSAI
;
A
#
# COMPACT_ATOMS: atom_id res chain seq x y z
N MET A 1 -19.58 7.31 4.81
CA MET A 1 -18.64 7.46 5.95
C MET A 1 -17.30 7.85 5.35
N PHE A 2 -16.87 9.09 5.56
CA PHE A 2 -15.55 9.52 5.10
C PHE A 2 -14.50 8.95 6.05
N LEU A 3 -13.47 8.34 5.52
CA LEU A 3 -12.31 7.92 6.31
C LEU A 3 -11.64 9.20 6.81
N ASN A 4 -11.73 9.46 8.10
CA ASN A 4 -10.91 10.47 8.72
C ASN A 4 -9.53 9.87 8.87
N THR A 5 -8.59 10.33 8.06
CA THR A 5 -7.20 9.90 8.18
C THR A 5 -6.58 10.70 9.32
N ASP A 6 -6.67 10.22 10.54
CA ASP A 6 -6.02 10.83 11.71
C ASP A 6 -4.50 10.60 11.73
N ALA A 7 -3.91 10.34 10.54
CA ALA A 7 -2.47 10.26 10.38
C ALA A 7 -1.86 11.62 10.74
N LYS A 8 -1.01 11.64 11.75
CA LYS A 8 -0.28 12.85 12.18
C LYS A 8 1.02 13.01 11.40
N TYR A 9 1.63 11.88 11.07
CA TYR A 9 2.93 11.82 10.41
C TYR A 9 2.92 10.81 9.27
N ILE A 10 3.60 11.17 8.20
CA ILE A 10 3.93 10.29 7.09
C ILE A 10 5.46 10.22 6.98
N TRP A 11 6.00 9.04 6.79
CA TRP A 11 7.39 8.90 6.42
C TRP A 11 7.54 9.09 4.91
N LEU A 12 8.44 9.96 4.49
CA LEU A 12 8.74 10.25 3.10
C LEU A 12 10.26 10.37 2.92
N ASN A 13 10.84 9.55 2.06
CA ASN A 13 12.25 9.63 1.63
C ASN A 13 13.24 9.76 2.79
N GLY A 14 13.11 8.94 3.84
CA GLY A 14 14.06 8.89 4.94
C GLY A 14 13.65 9.68 6.19
N ALA A 15 12.56 10.46 6.15
CA ALA A 15 12.14 11.27 7.30
C ALA A 15 10.63 11.24 7.55
N PHE A 16 10.24 11.28 8.82
CA PHE A 16 8.84 11.52 9.20
C PHE A 16 8.51 13.01 9.09
N GLN A 17 7.46 13.34 8.38
CA GLN A 17 6.96 14.70 8.16
C GLN A 17 5.52 14.80 8.67
N PRO A 18 5.06 15.99 9.11
CA PRO A 18 3.66 16.22 9.42
C PRO A 18 2.78 15.90 8.21
N PHE A 19 1.60 15.32 8.46
CA PHE A 19 0.64 14.94 7.40
C PHE A 19 0.36 16.11 6.42
N ASN A 20 0.12 17.31 6.94
CA ASN A 20 -0.22 18.48 6.12
C ASN A 20 0.96 19.00 5.27
N ASP A 21 2.18 18.67 5.64
CA ASP A 21 3.40 19.10 4.94
C ASP A 21 3.86 18.08 3.89
N THR A 22 3.27 16.88 3.92
CA THR A 22 3.62 15.78 3.01
C THR A 22 2.79 15.91 1.73
N ASN A 23 3.26 16.74 0.81
CA ASN A 23 2.61 16.99 -0.47
C ASN A 23 3.47 16.53 -1.63
N ILE A 24 2.84 16.13 -2.73
CA ILE A 24 3.51 15.79 -3.99
C ILE A 24 3.12 16.79 -5.07
N HIS A 25 4.02 17.03 -5.99
CA HIS A 25 3.77 17.93 -7.10
C HIS A 25 2.76 17.34 -8.09
N LEU A 26 1.85 18.16 -8.63
CA LEU A 26 0.83 17.72 -9.60
C LEU A 26 1.45 17.03 -10.84
N LEU A 27 2.65 17.46 -11.26
CA LEU A 27 3.36 16.87 -12.39
C LEU A 27 4.21 15.64 -12.00
N SER A 28 4.00 15.02 -10.85
CA SER A 28 4.64 13.76 -10.52
C SER A 28 4.36 12.73 -11.61
N HIS A 29 5.41 12.11 -12.14
CA HIS A 29 5.34 11.19 -13.28
C HIS A 29 4.32 10.07 -13.06
N THR A 30 4.28 9.51 -11.85
CA THR A 30 3.32 8.46 -11.49
C THR A 30 1.87 8.90 -11.68
N LEU A 31 1.51 10.16 -11.40
CA LEU A 31 0.14 10.66 -11.58
C LEU A 31 -0.30 10.71 -13.04
N HIS A 32 0.64 10.88 -13.97
CA HIS A 32 0.35 11.01 -15.40
C HIS A 32 0.49 9.68 -16.15
N TYR A 33 1.40 8.81 -15.73
CA TYR A 33 1.76 7.61 -16.49
C TYR A 33 1.52 6.31 -15.72
N GLY A 34 1.07 6.38 -14.47
CA GLY A 34 0.68 5.21 -13.69
C GLY A 34 1.83 4.31 -13.22
N LEU A 35 3.10 4.75 -13.38
CA LEU A 35 4.26 3.98 -12.94
C LEU A 35 4.50 4.18 -11.45
N GLY A 36 4.09 3.22 -10.66
CA GLY A 36 4.26 3.19 -9.21
C GLY A 36 3.78 1.86 -8.64
N ALA A 37 4.18 1.56 -7.43
CA ALA A 37 3.78 0.36 -6.71
C ALA A 37 3.35 0.70 -5.28
N PHE A 38 2.40 -0.03 -4.74
CA PHE A 38 2.00 0.12 -3.34
C PHE A 38 1.57 -1.22 -2.74
N GLU A 39 1.58 -1.26 -1.42
CA GLU A 39 1.02 -2.36 -0.65
C GLU A 39 -0.06 -1.88 0.32
N GLY A 40 -0.79 -2.86 0.83
CA GLY A 40 -1.77 -2.65 1.88
C GLY A 40 -1.57 -3.65 2.99
N VAL A 41 -1.08 -3.18 4.13
CA VAL A 41 -0.73 -4.02 5.27
C VAL A 41 -1.65 -3.71 6.45
N ARG A 42 -2.14 -4.74 7.11
CA ARG A 42 -2.99 -4.58 8.31
C ARG A 42 -2.20 -4.83 9.58
N ALA A 43 -2.39 -3.93 10.54
CA ALA A 43 -2.01 -4.13 11.92
C ALA A 43 -3.27 -4.36 12.76
N TYR A 44 -3.18 -5.27 13.73
CA TYR A 44 -4.27 -5.64 14.63
C TYR A 44 -3.84 -5.43 16.07
N GLU A 45 -4.73 -4.91 16.90
CA GLU A 45 -4.49 -4.85 18.34
C GLU A 45 -4.52 -6.27 18.93
N THR A 46 -3.55 -6.57 19.78
CA THR A 46 -3.42 -7.84 20.49
C THR A 46 -3.21 -7.57 21.99
N GLU A 47 -3.28 -8.60 22.81
CA GLU A 47 -3.04 -8.50 24.27
C GLU A 47 -1.65 -7.94 24.61
N THR A 48 -0.67 -8.15 23.73
CA THR A 48 0.72 -7.72 23.92
C THR A 48 1.08 -6.44 23.15
N GLY A 49 0.11 -5.81 22.46
CA GLY A 49 0.32 -4.60 21.66
C GLY A 49 -0.15 -4.76 20.20
N GLY A 50 0.28 -3.90 19.30
CA GLY A 50 -0.04 -4.01 17.88
C GLY A 50 0.77 -5.10 17.18
N ALA A 51 0.12 -5.95 16.38
CA ALA A 51 0.77 -6.95 15.53
C ALA A 51 0.51 -6.68 14.06
N ILE A 52 1.56 -6.54 13.26
CA ILE A 52 1.44 -6.36 11.81
C ILE A 52 1.42 -7.74 11.15
N PHE A 53 0.35 -8.02 10.43
CA PHE A 53 0.17 -9.32 9.80
C PHE A 53 1.06 -9.49 8.58
N ARG A 54 1.93 -10.50 8.57
CA ARG A 54 2.80 -10.90 7.45
C ARG A 54 3.59 -9.73 6.83
N LEU A 55 4.17 -8.88 7.69
CA LEU A 55 4.87 -7.66 7.25
C LEU A 55 5.95 -7.96 6.20
N ARG A 56 6.76 -9.01 6.43
CA ARG A 56 7.85 -9.41 5.53
C ARG A 56 7.32 -9.74 4.13
N ASP A 57 6.30 -10.59 4.04
CA ASP A 57 5.74 -11.02 2.76
C ASP A 57 5.15 -9.84 1.96
N HIS A 58 4.49 -8.90 2.66
CA HIS A 58 3.97 -7.68 2.04
C HIS A 58 5.09 -6.77 1.54
N THR A 59 6.15 -6.62 2.32
CA THR A 59 7.30 -5.79 1.93
C THR A 59 8.03 -6.40 0.74
N GLU A 60 8.30 -7.69 0.74
CA GLU A 60 8.89 -8.42 -0.40
C GLU A 60 8.05 -8.26 -1.66
N ARG A 61 6.71 -8.36 -1.55
CA ARG A 61 5.82 -8.18 -2.68
C ARG A 61 5.82 -6.74 -3.24
N LEU A 62 6.02 -5.72 -2.39
CA LEU A 62 6.22 -4.34 -2.85
C LEU A 62 7.49 -4.23 -3.71
N PHE A 63 8.58 -4.86 -3.27
CA PHE A 63 9.83 -4.88 -4.03
C PHE A 63 9.66 -5.60 -5.36
N ASP A 64 9.04 -6.78 -5.38
CA ASP A 64 8.73 -7.52 -6.58
C ASP A 64 7.87 -6.73 -7.57
N ALA A 65 6.86 -6.00 -7.04
CA ALA A 65 5.98 -5.18 -7.87
C ALA A 65 6.74 -3.98 -8.49
N ALA A 66 7.62 -3.34 -7.72
CA ALA A 66 8.45 -2.24 -8.20
C ALA A 66 9.45 -2.71 -9.27
N ASP A 67 10.11 -3.87 -9.05
CA ASP A 67 11.07 -4.46 -9.99
C ASP A 67 10.41 -4.78 -11.35
N LYS A 68 9.19 -5.34 -11.35
CA LYS A 68 8.44 -5.64 -12.58
C LYS A 68 8.14 -4.43 -13.46
N ILE A 69 8.12 -3.24 -12.90
CA ILE A 69 7.97 -1.97 -13.62
C ILE A 69 9.29 -1.21 -13.74
N ASN A 70 10.41 -1.90 -13.46
CA ASN A 70 11.77 -1.36 -13.47
C ASN A 70 11.96 -0.13 -12.58
N ILE A 71 11.42 -0.17 -11.37
CA ILE A 71 11.67 0.82 -10.32
C ILE A 71 12.50 0.16 -9.22
N THR A 72 13.73 0.65 -9.00
CA THR A 72 14.58 0.19 -7.91
C THR A 72 14.28 1.00 -6.67
N ILE A 73 13.82 0.34 -5.60
CA ILE A 73 13.58 0.98 -4.30
C ILE A 73 14.93 1.28 -3.64
N PRO A 74 15.22 2.54 -3.23
CA PRO A 74 16.53 2.93 -2.68
C PRO A 74 16.68 2.61 -1.18
N TYR A 75 16.00 1.58 -0.70
CA TYR A 75 16.03 1.09 0.69
C TYR A 75 16.06 -0.42 0.70
N SER A 76 16.53 -1.02 1.79
CA SER A 76 16.41 -2.46 2.01
C SER A 76 15.00 -2.83 2.51
N ILE A 77 14.68 -4.13 2.43
CA ILE A 77 13.42 -4.67 2.96
C ILE A 77 13.37 -4.44 4.47
N GLU A 78 14.48 -4.67 5.17
CA GLU A 78 14.61 -4.50 6.62
C GLU A 78 14.38 -3.04 7.05
N GLU A 79 14.91 -2.08 6.29
CA GLU A 79 14.67 -0.66 6.55
C GLU A 79 13.19 -0.31 6.39
N LEU A 80 12.53 -0.78 5.33
CA LEU A 80 11.11 -0.50 5.12
C LEU A 80 10.22 -1.23 6.14
N GLU A 81 10.59 -2.41 6.61
CA GLU A 81 9.87 -3.06 7.71
C GLU A 81 9.98 -2.24 9.01
N ALA A 82 11.17 -1.73 9.33
CA ALA A 82 11.37 -0.88 10.49
C ALA A 82 10.53 0.40 10.39
N VAL A 83 10.59 1.07 9.24
CA VAL A 83 9.79 2.28 8.97
C VAL A 83 8.28 2.04 9.13
N GLN A 84 7.77 0.90 8.66
CA GLN A 84 6.34 0.58 8.79
C GLN A 84 5.94 0.38 10.26
N LYS A 85 6.79 -0.23 11.09
CA LYS A 85 6.57 -0.35 12.54
C LYS A 85 6.64 1.01 13.22
N ASP A 86 7.64 1.82 12.86
CA ASP A 86 7.83 3.16 13.42
C ASP A 86 6.69 4.10 13.03
N ALA A 87 6.11 3.96 11.82
CA ALA A 87 4.96 4.74 11.39
C ALA A 87 3.74 4.48 12.29
N MET A 88 3.45 3.22 12.64
CA MET A 88 2.40 2.88 13.59
C MET A 88 2.65 3.51 14.97
N THR A 89 3.86 3.37 15.49
CA THR A 89 4.26 3.91 16.80
C THR A 89 4.16 5.44 16.82
N LYS A 90 4.70 6.11 15.79
CA LYS A 90 4.73 7.57 15.69
C LYS A 90 3.33 8.18 15.59
N ASN A 91 2.40 7.46 14.97
CA ASN A 91 0.99 7.85 14.89
C ASN A 91 0.16 7.35 16.08
N ASN A 92 0.78 6.68 17.06
CA ASN A 92 0.12 6.14 18.25
C ASN A 92 -1.01 5.15 17.90
N LEU A 93 -0.81 4.33 16.87
CA LEU A 93 -1.79 3.35 16.40
C LEU A 93 -1.41 1.95 16.89
N LYS A 94 -2.37 1.24 17.49
CA LYS A 94 -2.25 -0.18 17.83
C LYS A 94 -2.89 -1.08 16.78
N GLU A 95 -3.93 -0.57 16.12
CA GLU A 95 -4.62 -1.20 15.01
C GLU A 95 -4.72 -0.21 13.86
N GLY A 96 -4.68 -0.69 12.61
CA GLY A 96 -4.86 0.19 11.47
C GLY A 96 -4.36 -0.41 10.16
N TYR A 97 -4.26 0.46 9.19
CA TYR A 97 -3.81 0.16 7.86
C TYR A 97 -2.52 0.91 7.56
N ILE A 98 -1.56 0.20 6.98
CA ILE A 98 -0.27 0.74 6.58
C ILE A 98 -0.22 0.72 5.06
N ARG A 99 0.12 1.86 4.46
CA ARG A 99 0.28 2.05 3.03
C ARG A 99 1.72 2.44 2.69
N PRO A 100 2.61 1.48 2.45
CA PRO A 100 3.84 1.78 1.76
C PRO A 100 3.56 2.00 0.28
N ILE A 101 4.18 3.00 -0.32
CA ILE A 101 4.02 3.37 -1.72
C ILE A 101 5.36 3.82 -2.31
N VAL A 102 5.61 3.41 -3.55
CA VAL A 102 6.77 3.80 -4.35
C VAL A 102 6.26 4.52 -5.59
N PHE A 103 6.75 5.70 -5.85
CA PHE A 103 6.30 6.54 -6.95
C PHE A 103 7.44 7.37 -7.56
N LEU A 104 7.24 7.80 -8.80
CA LEU A 104 8.21 8.61 -9.54
C LEU A 104 7.91 10.11 -9.38
N GLY A 105 8.96 10.90 -9.24
CA GLY A 105 8.93 12.33 -9.01
C GLY A 105 8.49 13.17 -10.21
N SER A 106 8.74 14.48 -10.15
CA SER A 106 8.23 15.49 -11.10
C SER A 106 9.32 16.18 -11.90
N GLU A 107 10.55 15.70 -11.86
CA GLU A 107 11.73 16.37 -12.44
C GLU A 107 11.70 16.36 -13.98
N SER A 108 10.99 15.41 -14.58
CA SER A 108 10.84 15.31 -16.02
C SER A 108 9.50 14.70 -16.42
N MET A 109 9.03 15.02 -17.61
CA MET A 109 7.79 14.50 -18.19
C MET A 109 8.07 13.72 -19.47
N GLY A 110 7.17 12.77 -19.79
CA GLY A 110 7.24 11.93 -20.99
C GLY A 110 7.65 10.48 -20.70
N LEU A 111 7.37 9.59 -21.65
CA LEU A 111 7.52 8.14 -21.47
C LEU A 111 8.98 7.68 -21.28
N ARG A 112 9.96 8.47 -21.73
CA ARG A 112 11.39 8.20 -21.53
C ARG A 112 11.97 8.83 -20.27
N ALA A 113 11.14 9.52 -19.50
CA ALA A 113 11.61 10.29 -18.34
C ALA A 113 11.90 9.42 -17.10
N LYS A 114 11.53 8.13 -17.08
CA LYS A 114 11.68 7.26 -15.90
C LYS A 114 13.11 7.24 -15.33
N ASP A 115 14.12 7.34 -16.18
CA ASP A 115 15.53 7.35 -15.77
C ASP A 115 16.04 8.75 -15.38
N LEU A 116 15.18 9.76 -15.50
CA LEU A 116 15.46 11.17 -15.21
C LEU A 116 14.67 11.70 -14.01
N VAL A 117 13.86 10.86 -13.39
CA VAL A 117 13.03 11.24 -12.25
C VAL A 117 13.42 10.46 -11.01
N SER A 118 13.32 11.10 -9.85
CA SER A 118 13.60 10.46 -8.56
C SER A 118 12.59 9.36 -8.24
N VAL A 119 13.08 8.28 -7.61
CA VAL A 119 12.23 7.28 -6.96
C VAL A 119 11.92 7.77 -5.56
N ASN A 120 10.64 7.96 -5.29
CA ASN A 120 10.17 8.38 -3.97
C ASN A 120 9.50 7.21 -3.27
N VAL A 121 9.70 7.13 -1.96
CA VAL A 121 9.09 6.10 -1.12
C VAL A 121 8.41 6.76 0.06
N ALA A 122 7.14 6.44 0.26
CA ALA A 122 6.39 6.94 1.41
C ALA A 122 5.72 5.79 2.18
N VAL A 123 5.57 5.97 3.48
CA VAL A 123 4.81 5.08 4.35
C VAL A 123 3.82 5.92 5.16
N ALA A 124 2.53 5.72 4.89
CA ALA A 124 1.44 6.31 5.65
C ALA A 124 0.70 5.23 6.44
N CYS A 125 0.13 5.59 7.60
CA CYS A 125 -0.74 4.69 8.35
C CYS A 125 -1.89 5.48 8.98
N TRP A 126 -3.04 4.83 9.12
CA TRP A 126 -4.24 5.42 9.71
C TRP A 126 -5.16 4.34 10.27
N GLU A 127 -6.09 4.74 11.12
CA GLU A 127 -7.16 3.86 11.56
C GLU A 127 -8.06 3.51 10.37
N TRP A 128 -8.28 2.21 10.20
CA TRP A 128 -9.18 1.74 9.14
C TRP A 128 -10.25 0.83 9.72
N PRO A 129 -11.42 1.37 10.04
CA PRO A 129 -12.52 0.59 10.55
C PRO A 129 -12.99 -0.44 9.52
N SER A 130 -13.65 -1.47 10.01
CA SER A 130 -14.27 -2.46 9.13
C SER A 130 -15.31 -1.81 8.20
N TYR A 131 -15.25 -2.13 6.91
CA TYR A 131 -16.29 -1.74 5.95
C TYR A 131 -17.64 -2.40 6.22
N MET A 132 -17.63 -3.52 6.91
CA MET A 132 -18.85 -4.27 7.20
C MET A 132 -19.43 -3.84 8.53
N ASP A 133 -20.72 -3.58 8.51
CA ASP A 133 -21.55 -3.48 9.69
C ASP A 133 -21.35 -4.72 10.59
N PRO A 134 -21.28 -4.57 11.95
CA PRO A 134 -21.16 -5.70 12.87
C PRO A 134 -22.20 -6.80 12.66
N GLU A 135 -23.43 -6.46 12.27
CA GLU A 135 -24.47 -7.43 11.95
C GLU A 135 -24.19 -8.16 10.63
N ALA A 136 -23.70 -7.45 9.61
CA ALA A 136 -23.28 -8.06 8.36
C ALA A 136 -22.09 -9.01 8.55
N LYS A 137 -21.17 -8.72 9.47
CA LYS A 137 -20.10 -9.66 9.87
C LYS A 137 -20.63 -10.99 10.41
N LYS A 138 -21.73 -10.94 11.19
CA LYS A 138 -22.33 -12.16 11.77
C LYS A 138 -23.17 -12.92 10.77
N LYS A 139 -23.96 -12.23 9.96
CA LYS A 139 -24.90 -12.82 9.00
C LYS A 139 -24.26 -13.19 7.65
N GLY A 140 -23.08 -12.64 7.35
CA GLY A 140 -22.47 -12.72 6.02
C GLY A 140 -23.04 -11.68 5.05
N ILE A 141 -22.56 -11.73 3.83
CA ILE A 141 -22.97 -10.83 2.74
C ILE A 141 -23.49 -11.63 1.55
N SER A 142 -24.39 -11.04 0.77
CA SER A 142 -24.81 -11.62 -0.51
C SER A 142 -23.76 -11.34 -1.58
N ILE A 143 -23.43 -12.38 -2.33
CA ILE A 143 -22.44 -12.28 -3.41
C ILE A 143 -23.12 -12.65 -4.72
N VAL A 144 -22.84 -11.86 -5.76
CA VAL A 144 -23.31 -12.13 -7.14
C VAL A 144 -22.08 -12.35 -8.02
N LYS A 145 -22.13 -13.42 -8.83
CA LYS A 145 -21.05 -13.68 -9.79
C LYS A 145 -21.12 -12.62 -10.90
N SER A 146 -20.02 -11.90 -11.11
CA SER A 146 -19.91 -10.94 -12.22
C SER A 146 -19.93 -11.66 -13.58
N PRO A 147 -20.64 -11.16 -14.59
CA PRO A 147 -20.53 -11.66 -15.96
C PRO A 147 -19.19 -11.30 -16.61
N TYR A 148 -18.48 -10.33 -16.07
CA TYR A 148 -17.17 -9.92 -16.57
C TYR A 148 -16.08 -10.82 -15.98
N GLN A 149 -15.21 -11.32 -16.86
CA GLN A 149 -14.02 -12.06 -16.45
C GLN A 149 -12.84 -11.09 -16.32
N GLN A 150 -12.02 -11.33 -15.30
CA GLN A 150 -10.75 -10.63 -15.20
C GLN A 150 -9.80 -11.17 -16.28
N TYR A 151 -9.08 -10.27 -16.90
CA TYR A 151 -8.10 -10.63 -17.92
C TYR A 151 -6.96 -11.46 -17.28
N ASP A 152 -6.85 -12.71 -17.69
CA ASP A 152 -5.82 -13.64 -17.19
C ASP A 152 -4.53 -13.42 -17.99
N ASN A 153 -3.71 -12.49 -17.53
CA ASN A 153 -2.40 -12.22 -18.12
C ASN A 153 -1.31 -12.52 -17.08
N PRO A 154 -0.39 -13.45 -17.37
CA PRO A 154 0.70 -13.80 -16.47
C PRO A 154 1.59 -12.61 -16.06
N LEU A 155 1.68 -11.57 -16.89
CA LEU A 155 2.42 -10.34 -16.59
C LEU A 155 1.79 -9.53 -15.46
N TYR A 156 0.47 -9.66 -15.25
CA TYR A 156 -0.25 -8.94 -14.19
C TYR A 156 -0.47 -9.79 -12.92
N SER A 157 -0.06 -11.05 -12.92
CA SER A 157 -0.38 -12.00 -11.85
C SER A 157 0.12 -11.59 -10.46
N ASN A 158 1.05 -10.65 -10.36
CA ASN A 158 1.63 -10.21 -9.10
C ASN A 158 1.54 -8.70 -8.84
N LEU A 159 0.92 -7.94 -9.75
CA LEU A 159 0.89 -6.47 -9.68
C LEU A 159 -0.32 -5.89 -8.96
N SER A 160 -1.25 -6.72 -8.48
CA SER A 160 -2.50 -6.23 -7.89
C SER A 160 -2.92 -7.04 -6.69
N LEU A 161 -3.40 -6.36 -5.65
CA LEU A 161 -4.11 -6.96 -4.50
C LEU A 161 -5.29 -7.83 -4.92
N ILE A 162 -5.90 -7.57 -6.05
CA ILE A 162 -7.00 -8.36 -6.61
C ILE A 162 -6.52 -9.77 -6.98
N HIS A 163 -5.29 -9.91 -7.43
CA HIS A 163 -4.69 -11.22 -7.77
C HIS A 163 -4.33 -12.05 -6.54
N ILE A 164 -4.09 -11.43 -5.40
CA ILE A 164 -3.81 -12.12 -4.13
C ILE A 164 -5.08 -12.68 -3.52
N SER A 165 -6.22 -12.09 -3.80
CA SER A 165 -7.52 -12.65 -3.40
C SER A 165 -8.00 -13.79 -4.31
N GLU A 166 -7.38 -14.00 -5.46
CA GLU A 166 -7.73 -15.07 -6.41
C GLU A 166 -7.65 -16.48 -5.81
N PRO A 167 -6.57 -16.89 -5.13
CA PRO A 167 -6.52 -18.20 -4.48
C PRO A 167 -7.62 -18.37 -3.44
N THR A 168 -7.98 -17.33 -2.73
CA THR A 168 -9.06 -17.34 -1.74
C THR A 168 -10.43 -17.49 -2.40
N ARG A 169 -10.63 -16.89 -3.57
CA ARG A 169 -11.86 -17.04 -4.35
C ARG A 169 -12.01 -18.44 -4.94
N ARG A 170 -10.92 -19.07 -5.37
CA ARG A 170 -10.92 -20.42 -5.93
C ARG A 170 -11.15 -21.49 -4.87
N SER A 171 -10.78 -21.24 -3.62
CA SER A 171 -11.00 -22.17 -2.51
C SER A 171 -12.36 -21.99 -1.82
N ALA A 172 -13.14 -20.98 -2.18
CA ALA A 172 -14.46 -20.71 -1.62
C ALA A 172 -15.64 -21.11 -2.54
N ILE A 173 -15.37 -21.87 -3.62
CA ILE A 173 -16.39 -22.41 -4.52
C ILE A 173 -16.48 -23.92 -4.37
#